data_227585bcbc6d4db07ac11bdfb73602ba
#
_entry.id   227585bcbc6d4db07ac11bdfb73602ba
#
_cell.length_a   1.000
_cell.length_b   1.000
_cell.length_c   1.000
_cell.angle_alpha   90.00
_cell.angle_beta   90.00
_cell.angle_gamma   90.00
#
_symmetry.space_group_name_H-M   'P 1'
#
loop_
_entity.id
_entity.type
_entity.pdbx_description
1 polymer ?
#
loop_
_entity_poly.entity_id
_entity_poly.type
_entity_poly.pdbx_seq_one_letter_code
_entity_poly.pdbx_strand_id
1 'polypeptide(L)'
;MYKRQSENRPVDAVAFDTQYARYDAYATTPDRSQILLTFDQGYENGYTGQILDTLREKQVHAVFFLTGDYAKKETDLVNRMIAEGHVLGNHGMTHASLPTLSEAEAKAEIMDLHQYVLDKYGYEMQYFRCPCGEYSEAALETAQACGYRTLFWSDAYVDWKTDAQPDPAESLERLRAHAHGGEILLLHAVSSTNAEILGDLIDALRAEGYTL
;
A
#
# COMPACT_ATOMS: atom_id res chain seq x y z
N MET A 1 6.52 19.66 1.64
CA MET A 1 7.25 19.43 2.91
C MET A 1 6.19 19.16 3.97
N TYR A 2 6.03 17.93 4.41
CA TYR A 2 5.05 17.56 5.44
C TYR A 2 5.44 18.21 6.76
N LYS A 3 4.51 18.92 7.41
CA LYS A 3 4.70 19.38 8.79
C LYS A 3 4.69 18.14 9.70
N ARG A 4 5.72 17.93 10.49
CA ARG A 4 5.86 16.77 11.37
C ARG A 4 5.63 17.18 12.83
N GLN A 5 4.99 16.29 13.59
CA GLN A 5 4.86 16.38 15.05
C GLN A 5 6.14 15.87 15.74
N SER A 6 6.15 15.89 17.08
CA SER A 6 7.11 15.10 17.85
C SER A 6 7.09 13.64 17.37
N GLU A 7 8.23 12.99 17.34
CA GLU A 7 8.37 11.62 16.83
C GLU A 7 8.15 11.47 15.32
N ASN A 8 8.37 12.52 14.55
CA ASN A 8 8.40 12.51 13.09
C ASN A 8 7.04 12.26 12.39
N ARG A 9 5.92 12.11 13.12
CA ARG A 9 4.61 11.83 12.53
C ARG A 9 4.08 13.00 11.69
N PRO A 10 3.59 12.76 10.46
CA PRO A 10 2.98 13.80 9.63
C PRO A 10 1.67 14.31 10.25
N VAL A 11 1.57 15.63 10.42
CA VAL A 11 0.36 16.27 10.99
C VAL A 11 -0.86 15.97 10.14
N ASP A 12 -0.69 15.99 8.82
CA ASP A 12 -1.80 15.81 7.88
C ASP A 12 -2.33 14.37 7.92
N ALA A 13 -1.47 13.35 8.10
CA ALA A 13 -1.90 11.95 8.25
C ALA A 13 -2.71 11.75 9.54
N VAL A 14 -2.27 12.34 10.65
CA VAL A 14 -3.00 12.28 11.93
C VAL A 14 -4.34 13.03 11.85
N ALA A 15 -4.38 14.16 11.15
CA ALA A 15 -5.61 14.92 10.92
C ALA A 15 -6.58 14.11 10.04
N PHE A 16 -6.07 13.44 9.00
CA PHE A 16 -6.84 12.54 8.14
C PHE A 16 -7.50 11.44 8.97
N ASP A 17 -6.75 10.73 9.79
CA ASP A 17 -7.28 9.66 10.64
C ASP A 17 -8.39 10.15 11.56
N THR A 18 -8.22 11.33 12.16
CA THR A 18 -9.24 11.93 13.03
C THR A 18 -10.52 12.28 12.26
N GLN A 19 -10.38 12.82 11.05
CA GLN A 19 -11.50 13.28 10.22
C GLN A 19 -12.29 12.11 9.61
N TYR A 20 -11.57 11.07 9.15
CA TYR A 20 -12.15 10.02 8.31
C TYR A 20 -12.27 8.64 8.98
N ALA A 21 -11.92 8.51 10.27
CA ALA A 21 -12.14 7.29 11.06
C ALA A 21 -13.59 6.79 11.00
N ARG A 22 -14.57 7.70 10.88
CA ARG A 22 -16.00 7.37 10.73
C ARG A 22 -16.30 6.54 9.47
N TYR A 23 -15.44 6.60 8.46
CA TYR A 23 -15.51 5.82 7.23
C TYR A 23 -14.57 4.62 7.23
N ASP A 24 -14.00 4.28 8.38
CA ASP A 24 -12.96 3.25 8.52
C ASP A 24 -11.76 3.48 7.58
N ALA A 25 -11.35 4.77 7.44
CA ALA A 25 -10.26 5.21 6.56
C ALA A 25 -9.11 5.81 7.38
N TYR A 26 -7.88 5.33 7.11
CA TYR A 26 -6.69 5.65 7.90
C TYR A 26 -5.46 5.84 7.03
N ALA A 27 -4.60 6.77 7.44
CA ALA A 27 -3.27 7.00 6.86
C ALA A 27 -2.13 6.54 7.78
N THR A 28 -2.45 6.20 9.05
CA THR A 28 -1.51 5.60 10.00
C THR A 28 -2.13 4.39 10.70
N THR A 29 -1.28 3.52 11.28
CA THR A 29 -1.73 2.45 12.16
C THR A 29 -1.79 2.93 13.62
N PRO A 30 -2.62 2.31 14.48
CA PRO A 30 -2.67 2.66 15.90
C PRO A 30 -1.42 2.21 16.68
N ASP A 31 -0.71 1.19 16.19
CA ASP A 31 0.50 0.67 16.83
C ASP A 31 1.70 1.53 16.47
N ARG A 32 2.17 2.32 17.43
CA ARG A 32 3.30 3.23 17.26
C ARG A 32 4.67 2.54 17.27
N SER A 33 4.75 1.27 17.53
CA SER A 33 5.97 0.49 17.40
C SER A 33 6.14 -0.11 16.00
N GLN A 34 5.08 -0.05 15.17
CA GLN A 34 5.03 -0.70 13.87
C GLN A 34 5.20 0.29 12.71
N ILE A 35 5.86 -0.18 11.65
CA ILE A 35 5.79 0.39 10.29
C ILE A 35 5.19 -0.67 9.37
N LEU A 36 4.13 -0.31 8.65
CA LEU A 36 3.46 -1.18 7.70
C LEU A 36 3.99 -0.92 6.30
N LEU A 37 4.69 -1.89 5.71
CA LEU A 37 5.12 -1.82 4.32
C LEU A 37 3.94 -2.15 3.40
N THR A 38 3.67 -1.28 2.44
CA THR A 38 2.59 -1.47 1.47
C THR A 38 3.08 -1.20 0.06
N PHE A 39 2.59 -1.98 -0.91
CA PHE A 39 2.94 -1.88 -2.32
C PHE A 39 1.69 -1.76 -3.18
N ASP A 40 1.64 -0.73 -4.03
CA ASP A 40 0.59 -0.61 -5.04
C ASP A 40 1.04 -1.31 -6.33
N GLN A 41 0.19 -2.25 -6.81
CA GLN A 41 0.48 -3.16 -7.91
C GLN A 41 -0.46 -2.87 -9.09
N GLY A 42 -0.02 -2.00 -10.00
CA GLY A 42 -0.76 -1.71 -11.23
C GLY A 42 -0.33 -2.58 -12.42
N TYR A 43 0.97 -2.81 -12.57
CA TYR A 43 1.59 -3.67 -13.59
C TYR A 43 2.93 -4.21 -13.10
N GLU A 44 3.48 -5.23 -13.78
CA GLU A 44 4.77 -5.84 -13.44
C GLU A 44 5.89 -5.20 -14.26
N ASN A 45 7.05 -4.99 -13.62
CA ASN A 45 8.28 -4.46 -14.24
C ASN A 45 9.52 -5.32 -13.94
N GLY A 46 9.30 -6.58 -13.50
CA GLY A 46 10.36 -7.55 -13.26
C GLY A 46 10.97 -7.53 -11.85
N TYR A 47 10.49 -6.67 -10.95
CA TYR A 47 11.10 -6.52 -9.61
C TYR A 47 10.28 -7.14 -8.46
N THR A 48 9.00 -7.45 -8.67
CA THR A 48 8.16 -8.00 -7.61
C THR A 48 8.72 -9.32 -7.06
N GLY A 49 9.29 -10.17 -7.91
CA GLY A 49 9.94 -11.42 -7.49
C GLY A 49 11.09 -11.19 -6.50
N GLN A 50 11.96 -10.21 -6.78
CA GLN A 50 13.09 -9.83 -5.90
C GLN A 50 12.59 -9.23 -4.58
N ILE A 51 11.55 -8.39 -4.64
CA ILE A 51 10.92 -7.80 -3.43
C ILE A 51 10.38 -8.90 -2.52
N LEU A 52 9.66 -9.89 -3.08
CA LEU A 52 9.15 -11.03 -2.33
C LEU A 52 10.28 -11.89 -1.74
N ASP A 53 11.38 -12.12 -2.48
CA ASP A 53 12.55 -12.81 -1.95
C ASP A 53 13.13 -12.08 -0.74
N THR A 54 13.29 -10.77 -0.82
CA THR A 54 13.79 -9.93 0.28
C THR A 54 12.86 -9.97 1.49
N LEU A 55 11.55 -9.82 1.29
CA LEU A 55 10.55 -9.89 2.37
C LEU A 55 10.60 -11.25 3.09
N ARG A 56 10.69 -12.34 2.32
CA ARG A 56 10.82 -13.70 2.86
C ARG A 56 12.11 -13.87 3.67
N GLU A 57 13.27 -13.45 3.13
CA GLU A 57 14.56 -13.52 3.82
C GLU A 57 14.56 -12.72 5.12
N LYS A 58 13.94 -11.56 5.10
CA LYS A 58 13.81 -10.68 6.28
C LYS A 58 12.66 -11.07 7.20
N GLN A 59 11.83 -12.07 6.84
CA GLN A 59 10.66 -12.50 7.60
C GLN A 59 9.72 -11.32 7.90
N VAL A 60 9.36 -10.56 6.85
CA VAL A 60 8.45 -9.42 6.89
C VAL A 60 7.26 -9.70 6.00
N HIS A 61 6.06 -9.41 6.49
CA HIS A 61 4.85 -9.43 5.69
C HIS A 61 4.45 -8.00 5.30
N ALA A 62 4.01 -7.83 4.05
CA ALA A 62 3.57 -6.56 3.51
C ALA A 62 2.12 -6.65 3.00
N VAL A 63 1.51 -5.50 2.71
CA VAL A 63 0.22 -5.43 2.03
C VAL A 63 0.46 -5.08 0.56
N PHE A 64 -0.08 -5.87 -0.35
CA PHE A 64 -0.04 -5.62 -1.79
C PHE A 64 -1.44 -5.24 -2.28
N PHE A 65 -1.60 -3.98 -2.69
CA PHE A 65 -2.85 -3.48 -3.25
C PHE A 65 -2.89 -3.74 -4.75
N LEU A 66 -3.68 -4.71 -5.17
CA LEU A 66 -3.74 -5.19 -6.55
C LEU A 66 -4.81 -4.45 -7.36
N THR A 67 -4.48 -4.06 -8.59
CA THR A 67 -5.50 -3.74 -9.59
C THR A 67 -6.05 -5.02 -10.24
N GLY A 68 -7.20 -4.90 -10.92
CA GLY A 68 -7.76 -6.04 -11.66
C GLY A 68 -6.85 -6.52 -12.80
N ASP A 69 -6.11 -5.60 -13.44
CA ASP A 69 -5.16 -5.95 -14.49
C ASP A 69 -4.01 -6.80 -13.95
N TYR A 70 -3.42 -6.37 -12.82
CA TYR A 70 -2.37 -7.12 -12.15
C TYR A 70 -2.85 -8.50 -11.67
N ALA A 71 -4.00 -8.54 -11.00
CA ALA A 71 -4.57 -9.79 -10.49
C ALA A 71 -4.86 -10.82 -11.60
N LYS A 72 -5.18 -10.35 -12.81
CA LYS A 72 -5.45 -11.23 -13.97
C LYS A 72 -4.18 -11.73 -14.65
N LYS A 73 -3.16 -10.88 -14.77
CA LYS A 73 -1.93 -11.17 -15.55
C LYS A 73 -0.87 -11.89 -14.73
N GLU A 74 -0.70 -11.50 -13.46
CA GLU A 74 0.44 -11.91 -12.64
C GLU A 74 0.06 -13.02 -11.65
N THR A 75 -0.64 -14.06 -12.16
CA THR A 75 -1.19 -15.15 -11.34
C THR A 75 -0.14 -15.83 -10.45
N ASP A 76 1.07 -16.05 -10.96
CA ASP A 76 2.13 -16.74 -10.20
C ASP A 76 2.63 -15.87 -9.05
N LEU A 77 2.79 -14.55 -9.27
CA LEU A 77 3.20 -13.60 -8.23
C LEU A 77 2.11 -13.44 -7.17
N VAL A 78 0.84 -13.37 -7.56
CA VAL A 78 -0.29 -13.29 -6.61
C VAL A 78 -0.38 -14.56 -5.76
N ASN A 79 -0.25 -15.76 -6.37
CA ASN A 79 -0.21 -17.01 -5.61
C ASN A 79 0.98 -17.05 -4.65
N ARG A 80 2.13 -16.53 -5.07
CA ARG A 80 3.31 -16.43 -4.23
C ARG A 80 3.09 -15.48 -3.05
N MET A 81 2.50 -14.30 -3.26
CA MET A 81 2.14 -13.36 -2.18
C MET A 81 1.27 -14.05 -1.11
N ILE A 82 0.25 -14.80 -1.54
CA ILE A 82 -0.64 -15.54 -0.63
C ILE A 82 0.14 -16.63 0.12
N ALA A 83 0.92 -17.44 -0.59
CA ALA A 83 1.67 -18.56 -0.01
C ALA A 83 2.74 -18.11 0.99
N GLU A 84 3.32 -16.93 0.79
CA GLU A 84 4.31 -16.32 1.68
C GLU A 84 3.67 -15.50 2.82
N GLY A 85 2.34 -15.47 2.92
CA GLY A 85 1.60 -14.87 4.05
C GLY A 85 1.42 -13.35 3.95
N HIS A 86 1.62 -12.78 2.78
CA HIS A 86 1.32 -11.36 2.56
C HIS A 86 -0.18 -11.10 2.50
N VAL A 87 -0.57 -9.86 2.79
CA VAL A 87 -1.95 -9.42 2.71
C VAL A 87 -2.24 -8.86 1.33
N LEU A 88 -3.29 -9.34 0.68
CA LEU A 88 -3.79 -8.74 -0.55
C LEU A 88 -4.84 -7.67 -0.21
N GLY A 89 -4.66 -6.49 -0.79
CA GLY A 89 -5.58 -5.38 -0.77
C GLY A 89 -6.17 -5.09 -2.15
N ASN A 90 -7.30 -4.43 -2.16
CA ASN A 90 -8.03 -4.05 -3.36
C ASN A 90 -7.63 -2.63 -3.79
N HIS A 91 -7.20 -2.47 -5.04
CA HIS A 91 -6.82 -1.18 -5.64
C HIS A 91 -7.70 -0.82 -6.85
N GLY A 92 -8.92 -1.36 -6.87
CA GLY A 92 -9.90 -1.16 -7.94
C GLY A 92 -9.69 -2.09 -9.14
N MET A 93 -10.79 -2.38 -9.82
CA MET A 93 -10.78 -3.28 -10.98
C MET A 93 -10.06 -2.69 -12.18
N THR A 94 -10.27 -1.40 -12.44
CA THR A 94 -9.70 -0.66 -13.58
C THR A 94 -8.77 0.47 -13.17
N HIS A 95 -8.54 0.65 -11.86
CA HIS A 95 -7.79 1.77 -11.28
C HIS A 95 -8.45 3.13 -11.55
N ALA A 96 -9.80 3.16 -11.63
CA ALA A 96 -10.53 4.39 -11.86
C ALA A 96 -10.57 5.29 -10.60
N SER A 97 -10.57 6.60 -10.80
CA SER A 97 -10.76 7.59 -9.73
C SER A 97 -12.18 7.51 -9.18
N LEU A 98 -12.39 6.95 -7.99
CA LEU A 98 -13.72 6.74 -7.42
C LEU A 98 -14.56 8.03 -7.32
N PRO A 99 -14.00 9.21 -6.96
CA PRO A 99 -14.75 10.46 -6.92
C PRO A 99 -15.41 10.88 -8.25
N THR A 100 -14.95 10.33 -9.37
CA THR A 100 -15.49 10.64 -10.71
C THR A 100 -16.60 9.70 -11.14
N LEU A 101 -16.86 8.65 -10.37
CA LEU A 101 -17.83 7.61 -10.66
C LEU A 101 -19.16 7.85 -9.92
N SER A 102 -20.23 7.33 -10.47
CA SER A 102 -21.47 7.18 -9.70
C SER A 102 -21.27 6.14 -8.58
N GLU A 103 -22.12 6.15 -7.56
CA GLU A 103 -22.06 5.19 -6.46
C GLU A 103 -22.10 3.73 -6.95
N ALA A 104 -22.96 3.44 -7.94
CA ALA A 104 -23.06 2.10 -8.53
C ALA A 104 -21.77 1.68 -9.26
N GLU A 105 -21.14 2.60 -10.00
CA GLU A 105 -19.87 2.35 -10.68
C GLU A 105 -18.72 2.19 -9.68
N ALA A 106 -18.65 3.05 -8.65
CA ALA A 106 -17.65 2.94 -7.59
C ALA A 106 -17.77 1.62 -6.83
N LYS A 107 -18.98 1.17 -6.53
CA LYS A 107 -19.25 -0.13 -5.94
C LYS A 107 -18.81 -1.28 -6.86
N ALA A 108 -19.10 -1.20 -8.16
CA ALA A 108 -18.66 -2.19 -9.15
C ALA A 108 -17.13 -2.24 -9.24
N GLU A 109 -16.46 -1.07 -9.28
CA GLU A 109 -14.99 -0.96 -9.32
C GLU A 109 -14.32 -1.71 -8.14
N ILE A 110 -14.93 -1.67 -6.97
CA ILE A 110 -14.44 -2.37 -5.77
C ILE A 110 -14.82 -3.86 -5.81
N MET A 111 -16.11 -4.16 -6.03
CA MET A 111 -16.64 -5.51 -5.83
C MET A 111 -16.34 -6.47 -6.97
N ASP A 112 -16.15 -5.98 -8.20
CA ASP A 112 -15.75 -6.84 -9.33
C ASP A 112 -14.35 -7.40 -9.11
N LEU A 113 -13.43 -6.60 -8.55
CA LEU A 113 -12.10 -7.11 -8.18
C LEU A 113 -12.18 -8.03 -6.97
N HIS A 114 -12.98 -7.68 -5.96
CA HIS A 114 -13.21 -8.55 -4.80
C HIS A 114 -13.65 -9.94 -5.23
N GLN A 115 -14.71 -10.01 -6.05
CA GLN A 115 -15.25 -11.27 -6.52
C GLN A 115 -14.26 -12.05 -7.39
N TYR A 116 -13.53 -11.34 -8.27
CA TYR A 116 -12.50 -11.98 -9.10
C TYR A 116 -11.41 -12.65 -8.26
N VAL A 117 -10.89 -11.94 -7.24
CA VAL A 117 -9.83 -12.47 -6.38
C VAL A 117 -10.34 -13.61 -5.51
N LEU A 118 -11.57 -13.50 -5.00
CA LEU A 118 -12.22 -14.57 -4.24
C LEU A 118 -12.39 -15.85 -5.11
N ASP A 119 -12.92 -15.70 -6.31
CA ASP A 119 -13.19 -16.84 -7.20
C ASP A 119 -11.91 -17.49 -7.72
N LYS A 120 -10.90 -16.66 -8.04
CA LYS A 120 -9.66 -17.13 -8.67
C LYS A 120 -8.68 -17.70 -7.67
N TYR A 121 -8.55 -17.07 -6.50
CA TYR A 121 -7.50 -17.36 -5.51
C TYR A 121 -8.03 -17.90 -4.18
N GLY A 122 -9.35 -17.88 -3.95
CA GLY A 122 -9.95 -18.22 -2.67
C GLY A 122 -9.58 -17.23 -1.54
N TYR A 123 -9.19 -16.01 -1.90
CA TYR A 123 -8.72 -15.00 -0.95
C TYR A 123 -9.74 -13.86 -0.79
N GLU A 124 -10.17 -13.61 0.45
CA GLU A 124 -11.10 -12.54 0.78
C GLU A 124 -10.33 -11.29 1.20
N MET A 125 -10.32 -10.26 0.34
CA MET A 125 -9.65 -8.99 0.63
C MET A 125 -10.46 -8.16 1.62
N GLN A 126 -9.78 -7.51 2.57
CA GLN A 126 -10.39 -6.67 3.62
C GLN A 126 -9.94 -5.22 3.58
N TYR A 127 -8.86 -4.93 2.87
CA TYR A 127 -8.29 -3.58 2.77
C TYR A 127 -8.43 -3.03 1.36
N PHE A 128 -8.83 -1.76 1.27
CA PHE A 128 -8.95 -1.02 0.04
C PHE A 128 -7.98 0.17 0.05
N ARG A 129 -7.47 0.53 -1.12
CA ARG A 129 -6.75 1.78 -1.32
C ARG A 129 -7.30 2.48 -2.54
N CYS A 130 -7.67 3.76 -2.36
CA CYS A 130 -8.19 4.57 -3.44
C CYS A 130 -7.13 4.73 -4.55
N PRO A 131 -7.47 4.44 -5.82
CA PRO A 131 -6.58 4.71 -6.94
C PRO A 131 -6.09 6.17 -6.96
N CYS A 132 -4.81 6.37 -7.25
CA CYS A 132 -4.13 7.67 -7.24
C CYS A 132 -4.19 8.43 -5.90
N GLY A 133 -4.69 7.84 -4.82
CA GLY A 133 -4.97 8.54 -3.57
C GLY A 133 -6.14 9.52 -3.67
N GLU A 134 -6.92 9.48 -4.74
CA GLU A 134 -8.06 10.35 -4.95
C GLU A 134 -9.30 9.81 -4.22
N TYR A 135 -9.90 10.64 -3.38
CA TYR A 135 -11.04 10.24 -2.57
C TYR A 135 -12.06 11.37 -2.41
N SER A 136 -13.26 10.99 -2.05
CA SER A 136 -14.33 11.85 -1.55
C SER A 136 -15.00 11.15 -0.36
N GLU A 137 -15.77 11.85 0.44
CA GLU A 137 -16.54 11.22 1.53
C GLU A 137 -17.47 10.14 0.98
N ALA A 138 -18.12 10.36 -0.16
CA ALA A 138 -18.97 9.36 -0.81
C ALA A 138 -18.17 8.12 -1.26
N ALA A 139 -16.94 8.28 -1.77
CA ALA A 139 -16.08 7.16 -2.14
C ALA A 139 -15.67 6.33 -0.92
N LEU A 140 -15.32 6.99 0.18
CA LEU A 140 -14.98 6.32 1.45
C LEU A 140 -16.18 5.58 2.05
N GLU A 141 -17.35 6.18 2.01
CA GLU A 141 -18.61 5.57 2.46
C GLU A 141 -18.96 4.33 1.60
N THR A 142 -18.77 4.41 0.28
CA THR A 142 -18.97 3.27 -0.63
C THR A 142 -18.00 2.12 -0.29
N ALA A 143 -16.72 2.40 -0.07
CA ALA A 143 -15.74 1.38 0.31
C ALA A 143 -16.11 0.72 1.66
N GLN A 144 -16.49 1.51 2.66
CA GLN A 144 -16.96 1.01 3.95
C GLN A 144 -18.23 0.16 3.81
N ALA A 145 -19.21 0.60 3.01
CA ALA A 145 -20.43 -0.16 2.73
C ALA A 145 -20.17 -1.49 2.00
N CYS A 146 -19.06 -1.58 1.26
CA CYS A 146 -18.57 -2.83 0.67
C CYS A 146 -17.81 -3.72 1.66
N GLY A 147 -17.68 -3.32 2.94
CA GLY A 147 -17.01 -4.10 3.98
C GLY A 147 -15.50 -3.86 4.08
N TYR A 148 -14.97 -2.84 3.42
CA TYR A 148 -13.54 -2.55 3.39
C TYR A 148 -13.12 -1.50 4.42
N ARG A 149 -11.92 -1.70 4.97
CA ARG A 149 -11.15 -0.65 5.61
C ARG A 149 -10.25 0.01 4.58
N THR A 150 -10.32 1.35 4.45
CA THR A 150 -9.50 2.09 3.49
C THR A 150 -8.17 2.50 4.11
N LEU A 151 -7.05 2.11 3.47
CA LEU A 151 -5.71 2.47 3.92
C LEU A 151 -5.05 3.41 2.92
N PHE A 152 -4.78 4.63 3.36
CA PHE A 152 -3.89 5.58 2.70
C PHE A 152 -2.44 5.34 3.17
N TRP A 153 -1.63 6.37 3.22
CA TRP A 153 -0.24 6.33 3.66
C TRP A 153 0.15 7.60 4.38
N SER A 154 1.17 7.52 5.19
CA SER A 154 1.74 8.65 5.88
C SER A 154 3.14 9.04 5.38
N ASP A 155 3.78 8.16 4.63
CA ASP A 155 4.96 8.48 3.82
C ASP A 155 4.94 7.76 2.47
N ALA A 156 5.42 8.46 1.44
CA ALA A 156 5.59 7.98 0.08
C ALA A 156 6.60 8.83 -0.66
N TYR A 157 7.13 8.35 -1.78
CA TYR A 157 7.99 9.13 -2.67
C TYR A 157 7.77 8.74 -4.13
N VAL A 158 8.37 9.48 -5.05
CA VAL A 158 8.18 9.24 -6.49
C VAL A 158 9.09 8.08 -6.91
N ASP A 159 8.58 6.86 -6.86
CA ASP A 159 9.28 5.61 -7.19
C ASP A 159 8.67 4.87 -8.39
N TRP A 160 7.47 5.26 -8.84
CA TRP A 160 6.72 4.59 -9.91
C TRP A 160 7.15 4.93 -11.33
N LYS A 161 8.03 5.93 -11.52
CA LYS A 161 8.53 6.32 -12.84
C LYS A 161 9.65 5.38 -13.25
N THR A 162 9.33 4.35 -14.03
CA THR A 162 10.28 3.30 -14.42
C THR A 162 11.47 3.77 -15.26
N ASP A 163 11.33 4.91 -15.95
CA ASP A 163 12.34 5.58 -16.77
C ASP A 163 13.14 6.67 -16.01
N ALA A 164 12.77 6.96 -14.77
CA ALA A 164 13.37 8.00 -13.92
C ALA A 164 13.41 7.57 -12.45
N GLN A 165 14.11 6.47 -12.19
CA GLN A 165 14.23 5.94 -10.83
C GLN A 165 15.10 6.84 -9.97
N PRO A 166 14.70 7.09 -8.71
CA PRO A 166 15.50 7.88 -7.78
C PRO A 166 16.77 7.15 -7.37
N ASP A 167 17.77 7.90 -6.91
CA ASP A 167 19.02 7.35 -6.40
C ASP A 167 18.79 6.44 -5.19
N PRO A 168 19.34 5.21 -5.16
CA PRO A 168 19.10 4.26 -4.07
C PRO A 168 19.58 4.76 -2.70
N ALA A 169 20.77 5.37 -2.61
CA ALA A 169 21.33 5.83 -1.34
C ALA A 169 20.54 7.03 -0.78
N GLU A 170 20.17 7.99 -1.63
CA GLU A 170 19.33 9.13 -1.25
C GLU A 170 17.94 8.67 -0.83
N SER A 171 17.37 7.66 -1.52
CA SER A 171 16.06 7.08 -1.21
C SER A 171 16.06 6.39 0.15
N LEU A 172 17.07 5.57 0.42
CA LEU A 172 17.23 4.89 1.71
C LEU A 172 17.37 5.89 2.86
N GLU A 173 18.23 6.90 2.71
CA GLU A 173 18.41 7.95 3.72
C GLU A 173 17.11 8.72 3.96
N ARG A 174 16.40 9.09 2.90
CA ARG A 174 15.12 9.78 2.98
C ARG A 174 14.07 8.95 3.73
N LEU A 175 13.87 7.67 3.37
CA LEU A 175 12.88 6.81 4.00
C LEU A 175 13.18 6.62 5.49
N ARG A 176 14.44 6.40 5.85
CA ARG A 176 14.87 6.35 7.26
C ARG A 176 14.61 7.65 8.01
N ALA A 177 15.02 8.79 7.42
CA ALA A 177 14.82 10.10 8.04
C ALA A 177 13.34 10.47 8.22
N HIS A 178 12.44 9.82 7.48
CA HIS A 178 11.01 10.03 7.54
C HIS A 178 10.28 9.01 8.42
N ALA A 179 10.93 7.92 8.80
CA ALA A 179 10.33 6.87 9.60
C ALA A 179 9.67 7.39 10.88
N HIS A 180 8.51 6.86 11.20
CA HIS A 180 7.78 7.22 12.40
C HIS A 180 6.87 6.09 12.87
N GLY A 181 6.52 6.09 14.15
CA GLY A 181 5.65 5.07 14.72
C GLY A 181 4.22 5.12 14.17
N GLY A 182 3.72 3.97 13.73
CA GLY A 182 2.41 3.82 13.07
C GLY A 182 2.42 4.20 11.59
N GLU A 183 3.58 4.24 10.97
CA GLU A 183 3.70 4.56 9.55
C GLU A 183 3.02 3.51 8.68
N ILE A 184 2.27 3.98 7.69
CA ILE A 184 1.92 3.21 6.51
C ILE A 184 2.79 3.77 5.38
N LEU A 185 3.77 2.97 4.96
CA LEU A 185 4.71 3.34 3.90
C LEU A 185 4.19 2.84 2.56
N LEU A 186 3.95 3.76 1.62
CA LEU A 186 3.59 3.42 0.25
C LEU A 186 4.83 3.31 -0.63
N LEU A 187 4.98 2.16 -1.24
CA LEU A 187 5.98 1.82 -2.24
C LEU A 187 5.30 1.24 -3.50
N HIS A 188 6.04 1.20 -4.61
CA HIS A 188 5.60 0.52 -5.84
C HIS A 188 6.63 -0.55 -6.22
N ALA A 189 6.15 -1.77 -6.53
CA ALA A 189 7.04 -2.87 -6.89
C ALA A 189 7.61 -2.80 -8.32
N VAL A 190 7.17 -1.82 -9.11
CA VAL A 190 7.79 -1.49 -10.41
C VAL A 190 9.15 -0.80 -10.28
N SER A 191 9.52 -0.40 -9.06
CA SER A 191 10.75 0.36 -8.76
C SER A 191 11.96 -0.55 -8.62
N SER A 192 12.97 -0.35 -9.46
CA SER A 192 14.29 -0.98 -9.29
C SER A 192 14.97 -0.50 -8.01
N THR A 193 14.80 0.78 -7.67
CA THR A 193 15.34 1.36 -6.44
C THR A 193 14.78 0.68 -5.21
N ASN A 194 13.44 0.50 -5.14
CA ASN A 194 12.83 -0.23 -4.02
C ASN A 194 13.33 -1.67 -3.92
N ALA A 195 13.44 -2.37 -5.04
CA ALA A 195 13.95 -3.73 -5.05
C ALA A 195 15.41 -3.83 -4.54
N GLU A 196 16.23 -2.82 -4.83
CA GLU A 196 17.61 -2.74 -4.37
C GLU A 196 17.74 -2.45 -2.87
N ILE A 197 16.99 -1.43 -2.38
CA ILE A 197 17.19 -0.92 -1.00
C ILE A 197 16.33 -1.59 0.07
N LEU A 198 15.33 -2.38 -0.30
CA LEU A 198 14.32 -2.90 0.65
C LEU A 198 14.94 -3.67 1.83
N GLY A 199 15.97 -4.49 1.56
CA GLY A 199 16.65 -5.25 2.61
C GLY A 199 17.33 -4.35 3.63
N ASP A 200 18.07 -3.36 3.17
CA ASP A 200 18.78 -2.39 4.01
C ASP A 200 17.79 -1.46 4.75
N LEU A 201 16.68 -1.11 4.11
CA LEU A 201 15.61 -0.33 4.74
C LEU A 201 14.99 -1.11 5.92
N ILE A 202 14.64 -2.38 5.73
CA ILE A 202 14.09 -3.24 6.79
C ILE A 202 15.06 -3.33 7.97
N ASP A 203 16.34 -3.59 7.70
CA ASP A 203 17.36 -3.71 8.74
C ASP A 203 17.55 -2.39 9.50
N ALA A 204 17.56 -1.25 8.79
CA ALA A 204 17.68 0.07 9.38
C ALA A 204 16.48 0.41 10.28
N LEU A 205 15.26 0.17 9.81
CA LEU A 205 14.03 0.43 10.59
C LEU A 205 13.99 -0.44 11.86
N ARG A 206 14.40 -1.70 11.78
CA ARG A 206 14.53 -2.58 12.95
C ARG A 206 15.60 -2.10 13.93
N ALA A 207 16.73 -1.61 13.43
CA ALA A 207 17.79 -1.04 14.27
C ALA A 207 17.33 0.24 15.01
N GLU A 208 16.37 0.96 14.44
CA GLU A 208 15.70 2.11 15.05
C GLU A 208 14.56 1.73 16.03
N GLY A 209 14.28 0.42 16.16
CA GLY A 209 13.33 -0.14 17.14
C GLY A 209 11.93 -0.37 16.61
N TYR A 210 11.70 -0.25 15.30
CA TYR A 210 10.40 -0.54 14.70
C TYR A 210 10.20 -2.04 14.43
N THR A 211 8.97 -2.50 14.56
CA THR A 211 8.50 -3.79 14.04
C THR A 211 7.90 -3.61 12.63
N LEU A 212 8.00 -4.66 11.81
CA LEU A 212 7.48 -4.65 10.45
C LEU A 212 6.63 -5.90 10.19
#